data_b14e95e314bdcc3c1c5723aaa3f1c3ca
#
_entry.id   b14e95e314bdcc3c1c5723aaa3f1c3ca
#
_cell.length_a   1.000
_cell.length_b   1.000
_cell.length_c   1.000
_cell.angle_alpha   90.00
_cell.angle_beta   90.00
_cell.angle_gamma   90.00
#
_symmetry.space_group_name_H-M   'P 1'
#
loop_
_entity.id
_entity.type
_entity.pdbx_description
1 polymer ?
#
loop_
_entity_poly.entity_id
_entity_poly.type
_entity_poly.pdbx_seq_one_letter_code
_entity_poly.pdbx_strand_id
1 'polypeptide(L)'
;MTSIIEINTYSPECQEAMQRFLNQLTSKPMVLTETMCRELIASENSHLFFLLKAGQIAGMLTVGTYYSPTGGKAWIEDVVVDETYRGQGLSKQLVAHAIEFVKSKRIPLLMLTSNPKRIAANKLYQAMGFERKETNVYRMNL
;
A
#
# COMPACT_ATOMS: atom_id res chain seq x y z
N MET A 1 -8.93 -8.45 17.04
CA MET A 1 -8.10 -9.38 16.23
C MET A 1 -7.99 -8.88 14.82
N THR A 2 -6.79 -8.88 14.26
CA THR A 2 -6.52 -8.43 12.90
C THR A 2 -5.96 -9.57 12.05
N SER A 3 -6.22 -9.50 10.77
CA SER A 3 -5.59 -10.36 9.76
C SER A 3 -5.34 -9.55 8.50
N ILE A 4 -4.36 -9.95 7.70
CA ILE A 4 -4.04 -9.30 6.44
C ILE A 4 -4.10 -10.37 5.35
N ILE A 5 -4.84 -10.06 4.29
CA ILE A 5 -5.04 -10.98 3.17
C ILE A 5 -4.64 -10.31 1.86
N GLU A 6 -4.10 -11.09 0.95
CA GLU A 6 -3.86 -10.64 -0.42
C GLU A 6 -5.15 -10.80 -1.22
N ILE A 7 -5.50 -9.79 -2.01
CA ILE A 7 -6.70 -9.81 -2.83
C ILE A 7 -6.33 -10.36 -4.21
N ASN A 8 -6.79 -11.57 -4.50
CA ASN A 8 -6.50 -12.27 -5.74
C ASN A 8 -7.71 -12.41 -6.67
N THR A 9 -8.89 -12.02 -6.20
CA THR A 9 -10.15 -12.14 -6.94
C THR A 9 -10.94 -10.87 -6.79
N TYR A 10 -11.49 -10.37 -7.90
CA TYR A 10 -12.37 -9.21 -7.88
C TYR A 10 -13.67 -9.54 -7.16
N SER A 11 -14.19 -8.55 -6.42
CA SER A 11 -15.56 -8.54 -5.90
C SER A 11 -16.05 -7.09 -5.83
N PRO A 12 -17.37 -6.85 -5.92
CA PRO A 12 -17.92 -5.51 -5.71
C PRO A 12 -17.56 -4.93 -4.34
N GLU A 13 -17.50 -5.75 -3.31
CA GLU A 13 -17.09 -5.36 -1.96
C GLU A 13 -15.66 -4.85 -1.92
N CYS A 14 -14.76 -5.54 -2.63
CA CYS A 14 -13.37 -5.13 -2.79
C CYS A 14 -13.28 -3.75 -3.45
N GLN A 15 -14.03 -3.52 -4.52
CA GLN A 15 -14.07 -2.23 -5.21
C GLN A 15 -14.60 -1.11 -4.32
N GLU A 16 -15.66 -1.37 -3.57
CA GLU A 16 -16.24 -0.39 -2.64
C GLU A 16 -15.24 0.01 -1.55
N ALA A 17 -14.52 -0.97 -1.00
CA ALA A 17 -13.51 -0.72 0.02
C ALA A 17 -12.37 0.15 -0.55
N MET A 18 -11.84 -0.19 -1.71
CA MET A 18 -10.80 0.61 -2.35
C MET A 18 -11.28 2.04 -2.65
N GLN A 19 -12.51 2.20 -3.15
CA GLN A 19 -13.06 3.52 -3.42
C GLN A 19 -13.16 4.35 -2.15
N ARG A 20 -13.61 3.75 -1.04
CA ARG A 20 -13.70 4.42 0.25
C ARG A 20 -12.32 4.88 0.73
N PHE A 21 -11.30 4.04 0.57
CA PHE A 21 -9.94 4.38 0.97
C PHE A 21 -9.33 5.46 0.07
N LEU A 22 -9.58 5.42 -1.23
CA LEU A 22 -9.13 6.47 -2.15
C LEU A 22 -9.72 7.83 -1.79
N ASN A 23 -10.98 7.87 -1.38
CA ASN A 23 -11.62 9.11 -0.95
C ASN A 23 -10.96 9.70 0.29
N GLN A 24 -10.32 8.87 1.11
CA GLN A 24 -9.58 9.30 2.30
C GLN A 24 -8.11 9.64 1.99
N LEU A 25 -7.55 9.04 0.96
CA LEU A 25 -6.14 9.19 0.59
C LEU A 25 -5.88 10.47 -0.20
N THR A 26 -6.79 10.86 -1.08
CA THR A 26 -6.60 12.00 -1.98
C THR A 26 -7.74 13.00 -1.86
N SER A 27 -7.40 14.29 -1.96
CA SER A 27 -8.39 15.37 -2.01
C SER A 27 -9.01 15.54 -3.40
N LYS A 28 -8.38 14.96 -4.44
CA LYS A 28 -8.92 15.02 -5.81
C LYS A 28 -9.88 13.86 -6.03
N PRO A 29 -11.10 14.13 -6.54
CA PRO A 29 -12.02 13.05 -6.86
C PRO A 29 -11.40 12.07 -7.85
N MET A 30 -11.47 10.79 -7.51
CA MET A 30 -11.01 9.70 -8.37
C MET A 30 -12.04 8.59 -8.32
N VAL A 31 -12.57 8.20 -9.47
CA VAL A 31 -13.54 7.10 -9.56
C VAL A 31 -12.80 5.84 -10.00
N LEU A 32 -12.87 4.83 -9.14
CA LEU A 32 -12.29 3.53 -9.40
C LEU A 32 -13.34 2.68 -10.14
N THR A 33 -13.02 2.26 -11.36
CA THR A 33 -13.91 1.41 -12.16
C THR A 33 -13.64 -0.07 -11.91
N GLU A 34 -14.59 -0.92 -12.28
CA GLU A 34 -14.40 -2.36 -12.22
C GLU A 34 -13.21 -2.81 -13.06
N THR A 35 -13.05 -2.24 -14.26
CA THR A 35 -11.92 -2.55 -15.14
C THR A 35 -10.58 -2.25 -14.48
N MET A 36 -10.46 -1.09 -13.83
CA MET A 36 -9.23 -0.72 -13.11
C MET A 36 -8.93 -1.70 -11.97
N CYS A 37 -9.96 -2.12 -11.23
CA CYS A 37 -9.80 -3.11 -10.17
C CYS A 37 -9.33 -4.45 -10.70
N ARG A 38 -9.94 -4.92 -11.78
CA ARG A 38 -9.58 -6.20 -12.39
C ARG A 38 -8.17 -6.18 -12.96
N GLU A 39 -7.76 -5.08 -13.58
CA GLU A 39 -6.40 -4.90 -14.08
C GLU A 39 -5.37 -4.94 -12.94
N LEU A 40 -5.65 -4.26 -11.83
CA LEU A 40 -4.79 -4.30 -10.66
C LEU A 40 -4.64 -5.72 -10.11
N ILE A 41 -5.76 -6.40 -9.90
CA ILE A 41 -5.77 -7.74 -9.31
C ILE A 41 -5.11 -8.78 -10.25
N ALA A 42 -5.28 -8.63 -11.55
CA ALA A 42 -4.68 -9.53 -12.55
C ALA A 42 -3.18 -9.30 -12.76
N SER A 43 -2.64 -8.17 -12.34
CA SER A 43 -1.23 -7.85 -12.53
C SER A 43 -0.34 -8.75 -11.66
N GLU A 44 0.58 -9.47 -12.28
CA GLU A 44 1.52 -10.34 -11.56
C GLU A 44 2.52 -9.55 -10.69
N ASN A 45 2.71 -8.26 -10.99
CA ASN A 45 3.68 -7.42 -10.33
C ASN A 45 3.07 -6.46 -9.31
N SER A 46 1.77 -6.56 -9.09
CA SER A 46 1.04 -5.74 -8.12
C SER A 46 0.34 -6.64 -7.11
N HIS A 47 0.52 -6.33 -5.84
CA HIS A 47 -0.01 -7.14 -4.75
C HIS A 47 -0.81 -6.24 -3.82
N LEU A 48 -2.12 -6.38 -3.87
CA LEU A 48 -3.04 -5.62 -3.02
C LEU A 48 -3.34 -6.41 -1.76
N PHE A 49 -3.13 -5.78 -0.61
CA PHE A 49 -3.43 -6.37 0.70
C PHE A 49 -4.52 -5.58 1.40
N PHE A 50 -5.47 -6.28 1.99
CA PHE A 50 -6.43 -5.70 2.91
C PHE A 50 -6.14 -6.15 4.33
N LEU A 51 -6.23 -5.21 5.27
CA LEU A 51 -6.22 -5.50 6.69
C LEU A 51 -7.67 -5.60 7.17
N LEU A 52 -7.99 -6.73 7.78
CA LEU A 52 -9.29 -6.99 8.37
C LEU A 52 -9.19 -6.86 9.89
N LYS A 53 -10.14 -6.16 10.50
CA LYS A 53 -10.29 -6.10 11.94
C LYS A 53 -11.70 -6.52 12.31
N ALA A 54 -11.82 -7.57 13.13
CA ALA A 54 -13.11 -8.16 13.49
C ALA A 54 -13.97 -8.45 12.25
N GLY A 55 -13.35 -8.94 11.17
CA GLY A 55 -14.03 -9.26 9.93
C GLY A 55 -14.34 -8.09 9.01
N GLN A 56 -14.02 -6.86 9.42
CA GLN A 56 -14.27 -5.65 8.62
C GLN A 56 -12.99 -5.18 7.92
N ILE A 57 -13.13 -4.71 6.70
CA ILE A 57 -11.99 -4.17 5.92
C ILE A 57 -11.62 -2.80 6.51
N ALA A 58 -10.48 -2.74 7.17
CA ALA A 58 -10.03 -1.57 7.94
C ALA A 58 -8.88 -0.81 7.28
N GLY A 59 -8.21 -1.39 6.30
CA GLY A 59 -7.10 -0.72 5.64
C GLY A 59 -6.63 -1.46 4.42
N MET A 60 -5.77 -0.80 3.64
CA MET A 60 -5.16 -1.38 2.44
C MET A 60 -3.72 -0.91 2.26
N LEU A 61 -2.98 -1.70 1.50
CA LEU A 61 -1.63 -1.37 1.06
C LEU A 61 -1.37 -2.14 -0.24
N THR A 62 -0.66 -1.52 -1.18
CA THR A 62 -0.21 -2.20 -2.39
C THR A 62 1.31 -2.30 -2.41
N VAL A 63 1.83 -3.45 -2.85
CA VAL A 63 3.26 -3.64 -3.13
C VAL A 63 3.40 -3.85 -4.63
N GLY A 64 4.21 -2.99 -5.28
CA GLY A 64 4.61 -3.17 -6.67
C GLY A 64 6.01 -3.75 -6.72
N THR A 65 6.28 -4.64 -7.69
CA THR A 65 7.58 -5.27 -7.85
C THR A 65 8.04 -5.20 -9.30
N TYR A 66 9.33 -5.01 -9.51
CA TYR A 66 9.92 -5.06 -10.84
C TYR A 66 11.42 -5.34 -10.77
N TYR A 67 11.99 -5.64 -11.91
CA TYR A 67 13.42 -5.87 -12.05
C TYR A 67 14.03 -4.89 -13.03
N SER A 68 15.26 -4.47 -12.75
CA SER A 68 16.10 -3.69 -13.65
C SER A 68 17.51 -4.27 -13.60
N PRO A 69 18.45 -3.80 -14.43
CA PRO A 69 19.82 -4.32 -14.36
C PRO A 69 20.48 -4.26 -12.98
N THR A 70 20.01 -3.36 -12.11
CA THR A 70 20.52 -3.27 -10.74
C THR A 70 19.81 -4.20 -9.75
N GLY A 71 18.90 -5.03 -10.21
CA GLY A 71 18.25 -6.06 -9.40
C GLY A 71 16.76 -5.85 -9.18
N GLY A 72 16.19 -6.69 -8.33
CA GLY A 72 14.78 -6.62 -7.95
C GLY A 72 14.48 -5.48 -7.01
N LYS A 73 13.32 -4.86 -7.21
CA LYS A 73 12.87 -3.71 -6.43
C LYS A 73 11.40 -3.86 -6.10
N ALA A 74 11.02 -3.37 -4.92
CA ALA A 74 9.62 -3.30 -4.51
C ALA A 74 9.31 -1.90 -3.99
N TRP A 75 8.04 -1.49 -4.18
CA TRP A 75 7.52 -0.22 -3.72
C TRP A 75 6.23 -0.43 -2.95
N ILE A 76 6.09 0.28 -1.85
CA ILE A 76 4.82 0.38 -1.14
C ILE A 76 4.06 1.58 -1.70
N GLU A 77 2.79 1.35 -2.04
CA GLU A 77 1.89 2.35 -2.61
C GLU A 77 0.57 2.38 -1.83
N ASP A 78 -0.02 3.57 -1.74
CA ASP A 78 -1.40 3.76 -1.31
C ASP A 78 -1.74 3.09 0.03
N VAL A 79 -0.95 3.38 1.06
CA VAL A 79 -1.21 2.90 2.41
C VAL A 79 -2.33 3.72 3.02
N VAL A 80 -3.44 3.07 3.34
CA VAL A 80 -4.59 3.73 3.98
C VAL A 80 -5.12 2.86 5.11
N VAL A 81 -5.34 3.49 6.27
CA VAL A 81 -6.15 2.92 7.35
C VAL A 81 -7.42 3.76 7.42
N ASP A 82 -8.58 3.09 7.40
CA ASP A 82 -9.87 3.75 7.51
C ASP A 82 -9.87 4.66 8.74
N GLU A 83 -10.38 5.87 8.58
CA GLU A 83 -10.37 6.89 9.63
C GLU A 83 -11.02 6.44 10.92
N THR A 84 -12.02 5.53 10.83
CA THR A 84 -12.69 4.96 12.02
C THR A 84 -11.80 4.00 12.81
N TYR A 85 -10.71 3.54 12.22
CA TYR A 85 -9.77 2.59 12.83
C TYR A 85 -8.39 3.18 13.11
N ARG A 86 -8.21 4.49 12.94
CA ARG A 86 -6.91 5.14 13.20
C ARG A 86 -6.56 5.13 14.68
N GLY A 87 -5.27 5.26 14.97
CA GLY A 87 -4.77 5.29 16.36
C GLY A 87 -4.63 3.93 17.00
N GLN A 88 -4.70 2.84 16.21
CA GLN A 88 -4.61 1.46 16.72
C GLN A 88 -3.39 0.71 16.21
N GLY A 89 -2.44 1.39 15.58
CA GLY A 89 -1.22 0.77 15.05
C GLY A 89 -1.43 -0.08 13.80
N LEU A 90 -2.53 0.09 13.08
CA LEU A 90 -2.85 -0.74 11.93
C LEU A 90 -1.97 -0.47 10.72
N SER A 91 -1.55 0.78 10.50
CA SER A 91 -0.61 1.10 9.42
C SER A 91 0.74 0.43 9.64
N LYS A 92 1.19 0.35 10.89
CA LYS A 92 2.40 -0.39 11.26
C LYS A 92 2.28 -1.87 10.90
N GLN A 93 1.12 -2.47 11.18
CA GLN A 93 0.88 -3.87 10.83
C GLN A 93 0.90 -4.09 9.32
N LEU A 94 0.29 -3.20 8.54
CA LEU A 94 0.30 -3.26 7.07
C LEU A 94 1.73 -3.17 6.54
N VAL A 95 2.51 -2.20 6.99
CA VAL A 95 3.89 -2.01 6.53
C VAL A 95 4.77 -3.20 6.96
N ALA A 96 4.61 -3.71 8.16
CA ALA A 96 5.34 -4.90 8.62
C ALA A 96 5.02 -6.10 7.73
N HIS A 97 3.77 -6.29 7.35
CA HIS A 97 3.36 -7.35 6.43
C HIS A 97 4.02 -7.19 5.06
N ALA A 98 4.06 -5.98 4.53
CA ALA A 98 4.72 -5.69 3.26
C ALA A 98 6.21 -6.03 3.31
N ILE A 99 6.90 -5.68 4.39
CA ILE A 99 8.31 -6.00 4.58
C ILE A 99 8.53 -7.52 4.54
N GLU A 100 7.75 -8.29 5.28
CA GLU A 100 7.87 -9.75 5.29
C GLU A 100 7.51 -10.37 3.94
N PHE A 101 6.48 -9.83 3.25
CA PHE A 101 6.12 -10.29 1.92
C PHE A 101 7.28 -10.10 0.92
N VAL A 102 7.89 -8.92 0.91
CA VAL A 102 9.02 -8.60 0.01
C VAL A 102 10.24 -9.46 0.32
N LYS A 103 10.52 -9.70 1.60
CA LYS A 103 11.57 -10.66 2.01
C LYS A 103 11.29 -12.06 1.47
N SER A 104 10.05 -12.51 1.54
CA SER A 104 9.66 -13.84 1.05
C SER A 104 9.85 -14.01 -0.45
N LYS A 105 9.79 -12.91 -1.19
CA LYS A 105 10.04 -12.86 -2.64
C LYS A 105 11.52 -12.73 -2.98
N ARG A 106 12.39 -12.64 -1.99
CA ARG A 106 13.84 -12.46 -2.15
C ARG A 106 14.21 -11.19 -2.94
N ILE A 107 13.41 -10.14 -2.77
CA ILE A 107 13.67 -8.82 -3.35
C ILE A 107 14.45 -8.02 -2.30
N PRO A 108 15.66 -7.54 -2.63
CA PRO A 108 16.55 -6.95 -1.61
C PRO A 108 16.25 -5.49 -1.28
N LEU A 109 15.35 -4.83 -2.00
CA LEU A 109 15.13 -3.39 -1.83
C LEU A 109 13.63 -3.09 -1.80
N LEU A 110 13.20 -2.41 -0.74
CA LEU A 110 11.83 -1.94 -0.57
C LEU A 110 11.86 -0.43 -0.36
N MET A 111 11.09 0.28 -1.15
CA MET A 111 11.03 1.73 -1.16
C MET A 111 9.60 2.24 -1.01
N LEU A 112 9.46 3.47 -0.58
CA LEU A 112 8.20 4.20 -0.58
C LEU A 112 8.50 5.69 -0.69
N THR A 113 7.49 6.47 -1.07
CA THR A 113 7.56 7.92 -0.99
C THR A 113 6.51 8.41 0.00
N SER A 114 6.83 9.49 0.70
CA SER A 114 5.92 10.09 1.67
C SER A 114 6.11 11.61 1.66
N ASN A 115 5.00 12.33 1.67
CA ASN A 115 5.04 13.79 1.74
C ASN A 115 5.67 14.21 3.08
N PRO A 116 6.63 15.17 3.09
CA PRO A 116 7.26 15.62 4.32
C PRO A 116 6.28 16.15 5.38
N LYS A 117 5.10 16.60 4.97
CA LYS A 117 4.06 17.09 5.88
C LYS A 117 3.40 15.99 6.70
N ARG A 118 3.52 14.74 6.26
CA ARG A 118 2.97 13.57 6.97
C ARG A 118 3.93 13.14 8.07
N ILE A 119 4.02 13.95 9.12
CA ILE A 119 5.01 13.79 10.18
C ILE A 119 4.92 12.45 10.88
N ALA A 120 3.71 12.02 11.25
CA ALA A 120 3.51 10.74 11.95
C ALA A 120 3.89 9.55 11.07
N ALA A 121 3.51 9.56 9.80
CA ALA A 121 3.84 8.49 8.86
C ALA A 121 5.36 8.40 8.64
N ASN A 122 6.03 9.55 8.45
CA ASN A 122 7.48 9.58 8.28
C ASN A 122 8.22 9.05 9.50
N LYS A 123 7.76 9.38 10.71
CA LYS A 123 8.32 8.82 11.95
C LYS A 123 8.14 7.30 12.01
N LEU A 124 6.96 6.82 11.63
CA LEU A 124 6.68 5.39 11.62
C LEU A 124 7.65 4.66 10.69
N TYR A 125 7.81 5.14 9.45
CA TYR A 125 8.70 4.48 8.48
C TYR A 125 10.14 4.42 8.99
N GLN A 126 10.65 5.51 9.55
CA GLN A 126 12.01 5.53 10.12
C GLN A 126 12.12 4.58 11.32
N ALA A 127 11.13 4.55 12.20
CA ALA A 127 11.11 3.62 13.33
C ALA A 127 11.09 2.15 12.88
N MET A 128 10.53 1.87 11.71
CA MET A 128 10.49 0.51 11.15
C MET A 128 11.75 0.13 10.37
N GLY A 129 12.71 1.03 10.24
CA GLY A 129 14.00 0.74 9.59
C GLY A 129 14.18 1.32 8.20
N PHE A 130 13.20 2.10 7.70
CA PHE A 130 13.39 2.81 6.44
C PHE A 130 14.33 4.00 6.65
N GLU A 131 15.26 4.16 5.74
CA GLU A 131 16.18 5.30 5.74
C GLU A 131 15.71 6.33 4.71
N ARG A 132 15.74 7.60 5.11
CA ARG A 132 15.47 8.68 4.17
C ARG A 132 16.59 8.76 3.15
N LYS A 133 16.25 8.62 1.87
CA LYS A 133 17.22 8.67 0.79
C LYS A 133 17.36 10.09 0.26
N GLU A 134 18.58 10.56 0.12
CA GLU A 134 18.88 11.85 -0.51
C GLU A 134 18.77 11.68 -2.02
N THR A 135 17.62 12.05 -2.59
CA THR A 135 17.33 11.92 -4.02
C THR A 135 16.13 12.79 -4.39
N ASN A 136 15.96 13.04 -5.67
CA ASN A 136 14.79 13.75 -6.18
C ASN A 136 13.87 12.76 -6.88
N VAL A 137 12.57 12.95 -6.68
CA VAL A 137 11.54 12.23 -7.43
C VAL A 137 10.93 13.19 -8.45
N TYR A 138 10.94 12.79 -9.72
CA TYR A 138 10.34 13.57 -10.80
C TYR A 138 9.08 12.87 -11.29
N ARG A 139 8.05 13.66 -11.57
CA ARG A 139 6.76 13.17 -12.05
C ARG A 139 6.33 13.94 -13.28
N MET A 140 5.81 13.22 -14.27
CA MET A 140 5.18 13.81 -15.45
C MET A 140 3.81 13.15 -15.63
N ASN A 141 2.77 13.95 -15.75
CA ASN A 141 1.44 13.44 -16.10
C ASN A 141 1.35 13.37 -17.63
N LEU A 142 0.98 12.21 -18.14
CA LEU A 142 0.89 11.95 -19.58
C LEU A 142 -0.55 11.94 -20.07
#